data_ca3b8411b4c407d9f0c328c1321a8d7a
#
_entry.id   ca3b8411b4c407d9f0c328c1321a8d7a
#
_cell.length_a   1.000
_cell.length_b   1.000
_cell.length_c   1.000
_cell.angle_alpha   90.00
_cell.angle_beta   90.00
_cell.angle_gamma   90.00
#
_symmetry.space_group_name_H-M   'P 1'
#
loop_
_entity.id
_entity.type
_entity.pdbx_description
1 polymer ?
#
loop_
_entity_poly.entity_id
_entity_poly.type
_entity_poly.pdbx_seq_one_letter_code
_entity_poly.pdbx_strand_id
1 'polypeptide(L)'
;MVVQLKTARLLLQIVDAFIEVWGAGRVGVHLAPRGDSHDMGDADPLATFGYVVEQLDQRNVAFIFTREYEAEDSLQPKLRPKFKGAWIANEKLTPESAKRILATEQADAVAFGLAYIANTDLFERLENDLPLNQVQFDTLYGPSAEGYTDYPVFEQLEA
;
A
#
# COMPACT_ATOMS: atom_id res chain seq x y z
N MET A 1 17.57 -19.73 1.71
CA MET A 1 18.49 -18.57 1.63
C MET A 1 19.05 -18.29 0.23
N VAL A 2 19.55 -19.28 -0.52
CA VAL A 2 20.12 -19.00 -1.86
C VAL A 2 19.07 -18.60 -2.91
N VAL A 3 17.85 -19.15 -2.84
CA VAL A 3 16.76 -18.83 -3.76
C VAL A 3 16.27 -17.41 -3.53
N GLN A 4 15.98 -17.05 -2.28
CA GLN A 4 15.51 -15.72 -1.90
C GLN A 4 16.49 -14.62 -2.30
N LEU A 5 17.79 -14.87 -2.11
CA LEU A 5 18.85 -13.96 -2.53
C LEU A 5 18.83 -13.69 -4.05
N LYS A 6 18.62 -14.74 -4.86
CA LYS A 6 18.55 -14.59 -6.33
C LYS A 6 17.28 -13.82 -6.74
N THR A 7 16.13 -14.14 -6.15
CA THR A 7 14.85 -13.50 -6.47
C THR A 7 14.85 -12.02 -6.08
N ALA A 8 15.37 -11.67 -4.89
CA ALA A 8 15.41 -10.31 -4.40
C ALA A 8 16.54 -9.44 -5.00
N ARG A 9 17.52 -10.05 -5.66
CA ARG A 9 18.76 -9.35 -6.08
C ARG A 9 18.49 -8.09 -6.90
N LEU A 10 17.67 -8.18 -7.93
CA LEU A 10 17.40 -7.03 -8.80
C LEU A 10 16.76 -5.88 -8.03
N LEU A 11 15.73 -6.18 -7.22
CA LEU A 11 15.08 -5.17 -6.38
C LEU A 11 16.08 -4.48 -5.47
N LEU A 12 16.91 -5.24 -4.77
CA LEU A 12 17.89 -4.69 -3.82
C LEU A 12 18.98 -3.85 -4.50
N GLN A 13 19.43 -4.25 -5.69
CA GLN A 13 20.37 -3.45 -6.49
C GLN A 13 19.76 -2.12 -6.97
N ILE A 14 18.48 -2.14 -7.36
CA ILE A 14 17.74 -0.91 -7.71
C ILE A 14 17.61 0.00 -6.47
N VAL A 15 17.25 -0.55 -5.33
CA VAL A 15 17.14 0.20 -4.06
C VAL A 15 18.50 0.82 -3.69
N ASP A 16 19.59 0.06 -3.79
CA ASP A 16 20.93 0.56 -3.50
C ASP A 16 21.30 1.73 -4.42
N ALA A 17 21.00 1.65 -5.72
CA ALA A 17 21.24 2.73 -6.67
C ALA A 17 20.40 3.99 -6.35
N PHE A 18 19.15 3.84 -5.94
CA PHE A 18 18.33 4.98 -5.49
C PHE A 18 18.87 5.60 -4.20
N ILE A 19 19.32 4.77 -3.25
CA ILE A 19 19.91 5.25 -2.00
C ILE A 19 21.18 6.05 -2.26
N GLU A 20 22.00 5.63 -3.20
CA GLU A 20 23.23 6.35 -3.58
C GLU A 20 22.92 7.78 -4.07
N VAL A 21 21.82 7.96 -4.81
CA VAL A 21 21.42 9.26 -5.37
C VAL A 21 20.67 10.13 -4.36
N TRP A 22 19.70 9.55 -3.64
CA TRP A 22 18.73 10.30 -2.86
C TRP A 22 18.92 10.21 -1.34
N GLY A 23 19.70 9.25 -0.87
CA GLY A 23 19.81 8.87 0.54
C GLY A 23 18.64 7.97 0.99
N ALA A 24 18.93 7.05 1.89
CA ALA A 24 17.98 6.02 2.34
C ALA A 24 16.66 6.59 2.89
N GLY A 25 16.70 7.70 3.63
CA GLY A 25 15.53 8.37 4.20
C GLY A 25 14.58 9.00 3.17
N ARG A 26 14.88 8.91 1.88
CA ARG A 26 14.02 9.38 0.79
C ARG A 26 13.63 8.26 -0.18
N VAL A 27 13.96 7.03 0.15
CA VAL A 27 13.62 5.85 -0.66
C VAL A 27 12.55 5.05 0.07
N GLY A 28 11.43 4.82 -0.58
CA GLY A 28 10.40 3.88 -0.14
C GLY A 28 10.24 2.74 -1.14
N VAL A 29 9.75 1.60 -0.69
CA VAL A 29 9.57 0.42 -1.53
C VAL A 29 8.13 -0.07 -1.45
N HIS A 30 7.51 -0.26 -2.64
CA HIS A 30 6.20 -0.86 -2.75
C HIS A 30 6.33 -2.38 -2.95
N LEU A 31 5.70 -3.15 -2.07
CA LEU A 31 5.64 -4.60 -2.12
C LEU A 31 4.19 -5.09 -2.25
N ALA A 32 4.00 -6.17 -3.01
CA ALA A 32 2.71 -6.83 -3.16
C ALA A 32 2.87 -8.34 -2.86
N PRO A 33 3.02 -8.73 -1.57
CA PRO A 33 3.44 -10.08 -1.19
C PRO A 33 2.42 -11.18 -1.54
N ARG A 34 1.16 -10.81 -1.79
CA ARG A 34 0.08 -11.70 -2.22
C ARG A 34 -0.51 -11.30 -3.57
N GLY A 35 0.27 -10.57 -4.38
CA GLY A 35 -0.14 -10.24 -5.74
C GLY A 35 -0.12 -11.48 -6.63
N ASP A 36 -1.24 -11.77 -7.28
CA ASP A 36 -1.45 -12.91 -8.18
C ASP A 36 -1.73 -12.49 -9.64
N SER A 37 -1.75 -11.19 -9.87
CA SER A 37 -1.99 -10.62 -11.20
C SER A 37 -0.78 -10.85 -12.11
N HIS A 38 -1.00 -11.05 -13.41
CA HIS A 38 0.04 -11.18 -14.44
C HIS A 38 1.03 -12.33 -14.19
N ASP A 39 0.54 -13.46 -13.68
CA ASP A 39 1.37 -14.63 -13.37
C ASP A 39 2.46 -14.35 -12.30
N MET A 40 2.24 -13.31 -11.48
CA MET A 40 3.07 -13.04 -10.31
C MET A 40 2.69 -14.01 -9.19
N GLY A 41 3.58 -14.90 -8.85
CA GLY A 41 3.40 -15.84 -7.76
C GLY A 41 4.74 -16.21 -7.17
N ASP A 42 4.73 -16.68 -5.93
CA ASP A 42 5.91 -17.19 -5.23
C ASP A 42 5.52 -18.49 -4.50
N ALA A 43 6.39 -19.49 -4.57
CA ALA A 43 6.15 -20.77 -3.89
C ALA A 43 6.23 -20.67 -2.37
N ASP A 44 6.99 -19.68 -1.85
CA ASP A 44 7.11 -19.37 -0.43
C ASP A 44 7.22 -17.84 -0.24
N PRO A 45 6.08 -17.13 -0.38
CA PRO A 45 6.08 -15.68 -0.31
C PRO A 45 6.54 -15.16 1.06
N LEU A 46 6.27 -15.90 2.15
CA LEU A 46 6.74 -15.48 3.47
C LEU A 46 8.26 -15.49 3.57
N ALA A 47 8.93 -16.51 3.04
CA ALA A 47 10.39 -16.57 3.05
C ALA A 47 11.00 -15.51 2.14
N THR A 48 10.44 -15.31 0.94
CA THR A 48 10.94 -14.32 -0.02
C THR A 48 10.76 -12.89 0.48
N PHE A 49 9.53 -12.52 0.83
CA PHE A 49 9.24 -11.15 1.31
C PHE A 49 9.80 -10.89 2.70
N GLY A 50 9.89 -11.91 3.58
CA GLY A 50 10.57 -11.80 4.86
C GLY A 50 12.04 -11.42 4.69
N TYR A 51 12.75 -12.08 3.77
CA TYR A 51 14.12 -11.73 3.42
C TYR A 51 14.22 -10.31 2.83
N VAL A 52 13.34 -9.95 1.90
CA VAL A 52 13.31 -8.60 1.31
C VAL A 52 13.12 -7.53 2.39
N VAL A 53 12.15 -7.69 3.26
CA VAL A 53 11.86 -6.74 4.34
C VAL A 53 13.06 -6.57 5.28
N GLU A 54 13.73 -7.67 5.68
CA GLU A 54 14.93 -7.62 6.50
C GLU A 54 16.08 -6.88 5.78
N GLN A 55 16.22 -7.08 4.47
CA GLN A 55 17.23 -6.39 3.68
C GLN A 55 16.94 -4.90 3.50
N LEU A 56 15.67 -4.51 3.44
CA LEU A 56 15.25 -3.12 3.39
C LEU A 56 15.44 -2.43 4.76
N ASP A 57 15.17 -3.14 5.88
CA ASP A 57 15.46 -2.64 7.24
C ASP A 57 16.95 -2.33 7.42
N GLN A 58 17.82 -3.24 6.99
CA GLN A 58 19.27 -3.04 7.06
C GLN A 58 19.77 -1.82 6.26
N ARG A 59 19.06 -1.46 5.20
CA ARG A 59 19.32 -0.29 4.35
C ARG A 59 18.74 1.01 4.89
N ASN A 60 17.92 0.94 5.95
CA ASN A 60 17.24 2.06 6.56
C ASN A 60 16.40 2.88 5.55
N VAL A 61 15.70 2.21 4.64
CA VAL A 61 14.76 2.90 3.74
C VAL A 61 13.66 3.57 4.54
N ALA A 62 13.10 4.67 4.01
CA ALA A 62 12.15 5.51 4.73
C ALA A 62 10.86 4.77 5.09
N PHE A 63 10.31 4.00 4.14
CA PHE A 63 9.08 3.25 4.35
C PHE A 63 8.95 2.03 3.45
N ILE A 64 8.12 1.10 3.86
CA ILE A 64 7.57 0.04 3.02
C ILE A 64 6.08 0.31 2.84
N PHE A 65 5.62 0.33 1.59
CA PHE A 65 4.22 0.38 1.22
C PHE A 65 3.79 -1.04 0.81
N THR A 66 2.78 -1.60 1.48
CA THR A 66 2.29 -2.94 1.15
C THR A 66 0.91 -2.91 0.52
N ARG A 67 0.78 -3.54 -0.63
CA ARG A 67 -0.48 -3.83 -1.27
C ARG A 67 -0.91 -5.25 -0.90
N GLU A 68 -1.65 -5.37 0.18
CA GLU A 68 -2.12 -6.64 0.71
C GLU A 68 -3.44 -6.46 1.47
N TYR A 69 -4.53 -7.06 0.98
CA TYR A 69 -5.79 -7.05 1.71
C TYR A 69 -5.76 -8.01 2.91
N GLU A 70 -6.52 -7.68 3.95
CA GLU A 70 -6.64 -8.51 5.15
C GLU A 70 -7.37 -9.83 4.85
N ALA A 71 -6.75 -10.94 5.26
CA ALA A 71 -7.31 -12.28 5.20
C ALA A 71 -6.56 -13.19 6.19
N GLU A 72 -7.04 -14.42 6.37
CA GLU A 72 -6.43 -15.39 7.28
C GLU A 72 -4.97 -15.73 6.91
N ASP A 73 -4.66 -15.69 5.62
CA ASP A 73 -3.33 -15.95 5.06
C ASP A 73 -2.47 -14.69 4.89
N SER A 74 -2.88 -13.54 5.48
CA SER A 74 -2.11 -12.30 5.44
C SER A 74 -0.69 -12.49 5.97
N LEU A 75 0.27 -11.93 5.24
CA LEU A 75 1.69 -11.96 5.60
C LEU A 75 2.10 -10.74 6.43
N GLN A 76 1.32 -9.66 6.38
CA GLN A 76 1.63 -8.40 7.06
C GLN A 76 1.95 -8.59 8.56
N PRO A 77 1.20 -9.38 9.36
CA PRO A 77 1.53 -9.58 10.77
C PRO A 77 2.90 -10.22 11.02
N LYS A 78 3.43 -10.96 10.03
CA LYS A 78 4.73 -11.63 10.09
C LYS A 78 5.85 -10.77 9.49
N LEU A 79 5.51 -9.89 8.57
CA LEU A 79 6.47 -9.02 7.87
C LEU A 79 6.72 -7.71 8.62
N ARG A 80 5.66 -7.04 9.11
CA ARG A 80 5.75 -5.76 9.80
C ARG A 80 6.77 -5.72 10.94
N PRO A 81 6.85 -6.74 11.84
CA PRO A 81 7.81 -6.74 12.95
C PRO A 81 9.30 -6.80 12.51
N LYS A 82 9.57 -7.12 11.26
CA LYS A 82 10.94 -7.20 10.70
C LYS A 82 11.44 -5.86 10.16
N PHE A 83 10.63 -4.82 10.16
CA PHE A 83 10.96 -3.50 9.65
C PHE A 83 10.71 -2.42 10.70
N LYS A 84 11.72 -1.58 10.93
CA LYS A 84 11.68 -0.49 11.93
C LYS A 84 11.21 0.84 11.36
N GLY A 85 11.27 1.00 10.04
CA GLY A 85 10.78 2.19 9.35
C GLY A 85 9.25 2.24 9.27
N ALA A 86 8.72 3.28 8.62
CA ALA A 86 7.29 3.44 8.46
C ALA A 86 6.68 2.37 7.56
N TRP A 87 5.55 1.80 7.97
CA TRP A 87 4.80 0.81 7.21
C TRP A 87 3.46 1.38 6.77
N ILE A 88 3.21 1.38 5.46
CA ILE A 88 1.99 1.89 4.87
C ILE A 88 1.16 0.72 4.34
N ALA A 89 -0.03 0.52 4.91
CA ALA A 89 -0.96 -0.52 4.47
C ALA A 89 -1.89 -0.01 3.37
N ASN A 90 -2.18 -0.87 2.40
CA ASN A 90 -3.09 -0.59 1.30
C ASN A 90 -3.81 -1.87 0.85
N GLU A 91 -4.84 -1.72 0.10
CA GLU A 91 -5.69 -2.68 -0.60
C GLU A 91 -6.94 -3.08 0.18
N LYS A 92 -8.09 -2.79 -0.46
CA LYS A 92 -9.45 -3.11 0.03
C LYS A 92 -9.75 -2.63 1.45
N LEU A 93 -9.08 -1.56 1.89
CA LEU A 93 -9.36 -0.98 3.20
C LEU A 93 -10.72 -0.27 3.19
N THR A 94 -11.50 -0.52 4.23
CA THR A 94 -12.67 0.28 4.59
C THR A 94 -12.28 1.34 5.61
N PRO A 95 -13.10 2.38 5.84
CA PRO A 95 -12.85 3.34 6.91
C PRO A 95 -12.61 2.69 8.26
N GLU A 96 -13.42 1.66 8.61
CA GLU A 96 -13.34 0.93 9.87
C GLU A 96 -12.05 0.12 9.98
N SER A 97 -11.68 -0.62 8.92
CA SER A 97 -10.45 -1.40 8.91
C SER A 97 -9.22 -0.50 8.97
N ALA A 98 -9.24 0.64 8.28
CA ALA A 98 -8.17 1.62 8.32
C ALA A 98 -7.97 2.20 9.72
N LYS A 99 -9.05 2.67 10.37
CA LYS A 99 -9.01 3.15 11.76
C LYS A 99 -8.48 2.08 12.73
N ARG A 100 -8.92 0.82 12.55
CA ARG A 100 -8.47 -0.30 13.38
C ARG A 100 -6.99 -0.63 13.18
N ILE A 101 -6.51 -0.69 11.94
CA ILE A 101 -5.11 -0.96 11.60
C ILE A 101 -4.18 0.07 12.28
N LEU A 102 -4.55 1.35 12.22
CA LEU A 102 -3.79 2.42 12.87
C LEU A 102 -3.86 2.33 14.38
N ALA A 103 -5.04 2.13 14.95
CA ALA A 103 -5.24 2.04 16.41
C ALA A 103 -4.53 0.83 17.04
N THR A 104 -4.31 -0.24 16.28
CA THR A 104 -3.62 -1.46 16.73
C THR A 104 -2.15 -1.51 16.30
N GLU A 105 -1.61 -0.42 15.75
CA GLU A 105 -0.21 -0.29 15.32
C GLU A 105 0.23 -1.36 14.29
N GLN A 106 -0.73 -1.91 13.54
CA GLN A 106 -0.43 -2.85 12.45
C GLN A 106 0.23 -2.15 11.27
N ALA A 107 -0.03 -0.85 11.10
CA ALA A 107 0.68 0.03 10.19
C ALA A 107 0.78 1.44 10.78
N ASP A 108 1.74 2.23 10.31
CA ASP A 108 1.94 3.62 10.71
C ASP A 108 1.08 4.59 9.89
N ALA A 109 0.70 4.16 8.68
CA ALA A 109 -0.19 4.88 7.79
C ALA A 109 -1.02 3.91 6.94
N VAL A 110 -2.10 4.42 6.37
CA VAL A 110 -2.95 3.73 5.41
C VAL A 110 -3.07 4.54 4.13
N ALA A 111 -3.23 3.85 3.00
CA ALA A 111 -3.38 4.50 1.70
C ALA A 111 -4.65 4.00 1.00
N PHE A 112 -5.32 4.93 0.32
CA PHE A 112 -6.50 4.67 -0.47
C PHE A 112 -6.24 5.05 -1.94
N GLY A 113 -6.64 4.20 -2.88
CA GLY A 113 -6.61 4.48 -4.30
C GLY A 113 -8.01 4.83 -4.80
N LEU A 114 -8.83 3.82 -5.05
CA LEU A 114 -10.17 3.97 -5.62
C LEU A 114 -11.07 4.93 -4.83
N ALA A 115 -11.06 4.82 -3.49
CA ALA A 115 -11.84 5.70 -2.65
C ALA A 115 -11.39 7.16 -2.79
N TYR A 116 -10.10 7.44 -3.01
CA TYR A 116 -9.59 8.80 -3.20
C TYR A 116 -9.96 9.35 -4.58
N ILE A 117 -10.01 8.51 -5.62
CA ILE A 117 -10.51 8.92 -6.95
C ILE A 117 -11.97 9.36 -6.85
N ALA A 118 -12.82 8.57 -6.17
CA ALA A 118 -14.23 8.86 -6.05
C ALA A 118 -14.58 9.96 -5.03
N ASN A 119 -13.65 10.36 -4.18
CA ASN A 119 -13.86 11.36 -3.13
C ASN A 119 -12.62 12.25 -3.02
N THR A 120 -12.63 13.39 -3.67
CA THR A 120 -11.53 14.37 -3.58
C THR A 120 -11.38 14.94 -2.18
N ASP A 121 -12.45 14.90 -1.39
CA ASP A 121 -12.60 15.27 0.02
C ASP A 121 -12.55 14.05 0.96
N LEU A 122 -11.88 12.96 0.56
CA LEU A 122 -11.86 11.69 1.30
C LEU A 122 -11.38 11.87 2.75
N PHE A 123 -10.39 12.73 2.98
CA PHE A 123 -9.89 12.96 4.33
C PHE A 123 -10.99 13.49 5.26
N GLU A 124 -11.70 14.53 4.84
CA GLU A 124 -12.80 15.13 5.60
C GLU A 124 -13.94 14.14 5.82
N ARG A 125 -14.25 13.33 4.79
CA ARG A 125 -15.28 12.28 4.91
C ARG A 125 -14.90 11.22 5.94
N LEU A 126 -13.65 10.77 5.93
CA LEU A 126 -13.15 9.78 6.89
C LEU A 126 -13.05 10.33 8.32
N GLU A 127 -12.66 11.60 8.47
CA GLU A 127 -12.56 12.26 9.77
C GLU A 127 -13.93 12.46 10.43
N ASN A 128 -14.95 12.81 9.62
CA ASN A 128 -16.29 13.14 10.10
C ASN A 128 -17.32 12.01 9.91
N ASP A 129 -16.89 10.80 9.56
CA ASP A 129 -17.75 9.64 9.29
C ASP A 129 -18.84 9.91 8.24
N LEU A 130 -18.52 10.73 7.18
CA LEU A 130 -19.43 11.07 6.12
C LEU A 130 -19.51 9.96 5.05
N PRO A 131 -20.65 9.86 4.33
CA PRO A 131 -20.81 8.84 3.30
C PRO A 131 -19.85 9.04 2.14
N LEU A 132 -19.34 7.93 1.59
CA LEU A 132 -18.46 7.93 0.44
C LEU A 132 -19.25 7.82 -0.86
N ASN A 133 -18.76 8.52 -1.91
CA ASN A 133 -19.24 8.29 -3.28
C ASN A 133 -18.88 6.87 -3.73
N GLN A 134 -19.75 6.27 -4.53
CA GLN A 134 -19.49 4.96 -5.13
C GLN A 134 -18.59 5.11 -6.36
N VAL A 135 -17.58 4.25 -6.48
CA VAL A 135 -16.69 4.21 -7.64
C VAL A 135 -17.47 3.73 -8.88
N GLN A 136 -17.39 4.48 -9.98
CA GLN A 136 -17.95 4.11 -11.28
C GLN A 136 -16.89 3.34 -12.07
N PHE A 137 -16.90 2.02 -11.99
CA PHE A 137 -15.86 1.18 -12.58
C PHE A 137 -15.82 1.25 -14.11
N ASP A 138 -16.97 1.50 -14.76
CA ASP A 138 -17.07 1.53 -16.24
C ASP A 138 -16.35 2.73 -16.84
N THR A 139 -16.19 3.82 -16.09
CA THR A 139 -15.54 5.06 -16.55
C THR A 139 -14.19 5.30 -15.90
N LEU A 140 -13.85 4.51 -14.87
CA LEU A 140 -12.60 4.60 -14.13
C LEU A 140 -11.39 4.46 -15.07
N TYR A 141 -10.46 5.42 -14.98
CA TYR A 141 -9.31 5.54 -15.88
C TYR A 141 -9.67 5.75 -17.37
N GLY A 142 -10.91 6.16 -17.62
CA GLY A 142 -11.36 6.52 -18.95
C GLY A 142 -10.69 7.81 -19.49
N PRO A 143 -10.91 8.13 -20.78
CA PRO A 143 -10.32 9.33 -21.39
C PRO A 143 -11.05 10.63 -21.08
N SER A 144 -12.18 10.57 -20.35
CA SER A 144 -13.02 11.72 -20.00
C SER A 144 -12.97 12.01 -18.50
N ALA A 145 -13.57 13.12 -18.08
CA ALA A 145 -13.75 13.46 -16.68
C ALA A 145 -14.78 12.56 -15.98
N GLU A 146 -15.74 12.04 -16.75
CA GLU A 146 -16.89 11.28 -16.24
C GLU A 146 -16.46 10.06 -15.40
N GLY A 147 -16.90 10.06 -14.13
CA GLY A 147 -16.60 9.01 -13.18
C GLY A 147 -15.12 8.87 -12.83
N TYR A 148 -14.31 9.90 -13.11
CA TYR A 148 -12.89 9.92 -12.79
C TYR A 148 -12.45 11.20 -12.08
N THR A 149 -12.85 12.39 -12.57
CA THR A 149 -12.45 13.68 -11.98
C THR A 149 -13.63 14.59 -11.66
N ASP A 150 -14.86 14.14 -11.84
CA ASP A 150 -16.10 14.91 -11.70
C ASP A 150 -16.98 14.48 -10.50
N TYR A 151 -16.41 13.69 -9.60
CA TYR A 151 -17.12 13.29 -8.38
C TYR A 151 -17.44 14.50 -7.50
N PRO A 152 -18.67 14.61 -6.97
CA PRO A 152 -19.08 15.72 -6.12
C PRO A 152 -18.39 15.62 -4.74
N VAL A 153 -18.03 16.76 -4.17
CA VAL A 153 -17.70 16.87 -2.75
C VAL A 153 -18.97 16.79 -1.88
N PHE A 154 -18.81 16.48 -0.60
CA PHE A 154 -19.95 16.23 0.30
C PHE A 154 -20.92 17.45 0.39
N GLU A 155 -20.38 18.65 0.53
CA GLU A 155 -21.21 19.88 0.61
C GLU A 155 -22.10 20.09 -0.62
N GLN A 156 -21.71 19.61 -1.80
CA GLN A 156 -22.51 19.71 -3.03
C GLN A 156 -23.67 18.70 -3.09
N LEU A 157 -23.63 17.66 -2.26
CA LEU A 157 -24.70 16.66 -2.19
C LEU A 157 -25.86 17.10 -1.29
N GLU A 158 -25.65 18.07 -0.41
CA GLU A 158 -26.65 18.61 0.51
C GLU A 158 -27.38 19.85 -0.04
N ALA A 159 -26.93 20.39 -1.17
CA ALA A 159 -27.49 21.56 -1.84
C ALA A 159 -28.48 21.17 -2.92
#